data_26f4227c8346d4dc30dd58af8153714a
#
_entry.id   26f4227c8346d4dc30dd58af8153714a
#
_cell.length_a   1.000
_cell.length_b   1.000
_cell.length_c   1.000
_cell.angle_alpha   90.00
_cell.angle_beta   90.00
_cell.angle_gamma   90.00
#
_symmetry.space_group_name_H-M   'P 1'
#
loop_
_entity.id
_entity.type
_entity.pdbx_description
1 polymer ?
#
loop_
_entity_poly.entity_id
_entity_poly.type
_entity_poly.pdbx_seq_one_letter_code
_entity_poly.pdbx_strand_id
1 'polypeptide(L)'
;MATNYLQICNEILREVNEVELTSATFSSSVGVQTHVKDIVNRAYLDVVNEERQCPFLSVAESGATDPMYGNTYVETVAGTRWYELKPASSSILGDYGYIDWDNFYLTTVGVSGESAPYTARNLRHTTIEEWKDYFRVSENLDDADTQSYGVPSRVVRSPDARNFGLSPIPDQVYRIWFFAFNQPTKLDLYSDAVVFPDVYVPVIISKARYYIHQFNDNAQGAAFALEDYKRNLKNMKLHLMEPDPGYFKDDRIRFV
;
A
#
# COMPACT_ATOMS: atom_id res chain seq x y z
N MET A 1 -16.46 16.26 -6.54
CA MET A 1 -16.42 16.35 -5.06
C MET A 1 -16.12 14.96 -4.55
N ALA A 2 -15.17 14.81 -3.61
CA ALA A 2 -14.92 13.49 -3.06
C ALA A 2 -16.15 12.97 -2.30
N THR A 3 -16.55 11.74 -2.58
CA THR A 3 -17.67 11.08 -1.90
C THR A 3 -17.32 10.88 -0.42
N ASN A 4 -18.20 11.34 0.47
CA ASN A 4 -17.99 11.26 1.90
C ASN A 4 -18.74 10.08 2.54
N TYR A 5 -18.38 9.77 3.80
CA TYR A 5 -18.93 8.67 4.55
C TYR A 5 -20.46 8.75 4.70
N LEU A 6 -21.01 9.95 4.96
CA LEU A 6 -22.44 10.18 5.06
C LEU A 6 -23.20 9.81 3.76
N GLN A 7 -22.64 10.18 2.61
CA GLN A 7 -23.27 9.89 1.31
C GLN A 7 -23.36 8.39 1.05
N ILE A 8 -22.29 7.65 1.36
CA ILE A 8 -22.29 6.19 1.19
C ILE A 8 -23.29 5.54 2.15
N CYS A 9 -23.32 5.95 3.43
CA CYS A 9 -24.29 5.44 4.39
C CYS A 9 -25.73 5.69 3.94
N ASN A 10 -26.03 6.89 3.43
CA ASN A 10 -27.38 7.23 2.98
C ASN A 10 -27.78 6.45 1.74
N GLU A 11 -26.85 6.12 0.85
CA GLU A 11 -27.15 5.27 -0.29
C GLU A 11 -27.60 3.87 0.16
N ILE A 12 -26.91 3.28 1.15
CA ILE A 12 -27.30 1.98 1.71
C ILE A 12 -28.62 2.06 2.51
N LEU A 13 -28.84 3.16 3.29
CA LEU A 13 -30.07 3.35 4.03
C LEU A 13 -31.30 3.44 3.12
N ARG A 14 -31.19 4.10 1.97
CA ARG A 14 -32.27 4.16 0.96
C ARG A 14 -32.66 2.80 0.45
N GLU A 15 -31.71 1.87 0.29
CA GLU A 15 -31.99 0.51 -0.19
C GLU A 15 -32.79 -0.33 0.81
N VAL A 16 -32.61 -0.07 2.10
CA VAL A 16 -33.35 -0.76 3.17
C VAL A 16 -34.59 0.01 3.63
N ASN A 17 -34.97 1.06 2.90
CA ASN A 17 -36.13 1.94 3.24
C ASN A 17 -36.03 2.57 4.63
N GLU A 18 -34.82 2.88 5.09
CA GLU A 18 -34.58 3.54 6.36
C GLU A 18 -34.40 5.06 6.18
N VAL A 19 -34.59 5.80 7.28
CA VAL A 19 -34.42 7.26 7.27
C VAL A 19 -32.96 7.64 7.09
N GLU A 20 -32.70 8.55 6.14
CA GLU A 20 -31.36 9.06 5.88
C GLU A 20 -30.80 9.81 7.08
N LEU A 21 -29.49 9.71 7.26
CA LEU A 21 -28.71 10.46 8.22
C LEU A 21 -28.45 11.88 7.72
N THR A 22 -28.41 12.83 8.64
CA THR A 22 -27.93 14.19 8.40
C THR A 22 -26.61 14.40 9.13
N SER A 23 -25.88 15.47 8.82
CA SER A 23 -24.67 15.83 9.58
C SER A 23 -24.92 15.98 11.09
N ALA A 24 -26.10 16.42 11.48
CA ALA A 24 -26.49 16.59 12.89
C ALA A 24 -26.83 15.26 13.60
N THR A 25 -27.42 14.30 12.87
CA THR A 25 -27.87 13.02 13.44
C THR A 25 -26.84 11.91 13.30
N PHE A 26 -25.77 12.13 12.53
CA PHE A 26 -24.76 11.10 12.23
C PHE A 26 -24.07 10.54 13.48
N SER A 27 -23.71 11.40 14.44
CA SER A 27 -23.07 10.99 15.70
C SER A 27 -24.03 10.32 16.69
N SER A 28 -25.34 10.61 16.60
CA SER A 28 -26.39 10.08 17.46
C SER A 28 -27.21 8.97 16.79
N SER A 29 -26.71 8.36 15.71
CA SER A 29 -27.37 7.26 15.00
C SER A 29 -27.65 6.08 15.93
N VAL A 30 -28.79 5.40 15.74
CA VAL A 30 -29.21 4.25 16.55
C VAL A 30 -29.74 3.11 15.65
N GLY A 31 -29.73 1.89 16.16
CA GLY A 31 -30.31 0.73 15.48
C GLY A 31 -29.67 0.45 14.10
N VAL A 32 -30.51 0.34 13.07
CA VAL A 32 -30.07 0.03 11.69
C VAL A 32 -29.08 1.06 11.14
N GLN A 33 -29.24 2.34 11.47
CA GLN A 33 -28.33 3.39 11.02
C GLN A 33 -26.91 3.18 11.54
N THR A 34 -26.74 2.80 12.81
CA THR A 34 -25.40 2.47 13.36
C THR A 34 -24.82 1.24 12.68
N HIS A 35 -25.65 0.22 12.44
CA HIS A 35 -25.22 -0.99 11.77
C HIS A 35 -24.76 -0.73 10.33
N VAL A 36 -25.45 0.13 9.59
CA VAL A 36 -25.04 0.55 8.24
C VAL A 36 -23.68 1.24 8.25
N LYS A 37 -23.41 2.11 9.24
CA LYS A 37 -22.09 2.73 9.42
C LYS A 37 -20.98 1.67 9.58
N ASP A 38 -21.21 0.67 10.43
CA ASP A 38 -20.25 -0.40 10.65
C ASP A 38 -20.05 -1.26 9.38
N ILE A 39 -21.13 -1.54 8.65
CA ILE A 39 -21.09 -2.27 7.38
C ILE A 39 -20.27 -1.51 6.33
N VAL A 40 -20.49 -0.20 6.18
CA VAL A 40 -19.75 0.62 5.22
C VAL A 40 -18.26 0.65 5.56
N ASN A 41 -17.90 0.82 6.83
CA ASN A 41 -16.52 0.76 7.27
C ASN A 41 -15.88 -0.61 7.01
N ARG A 42 -16.60 -1.69 7.28
CA ARG A 42 -16.14 -3.04 7.01
C ARG A 42 -15.93 -3.25 5.51
N ALA A 43 -16.89 -2.85 4.69
CA ALA A 43 -16.79 -2.97 3.24
C ALA A 43 -15.58 -2.17 2.70
N TYR A 44 -15.37 -0.96 3.20
CA TYR A 44 -14.24 -0.11 2.83
C TYR A 44 -12.90 -0.78 3.14
N LEU A 45 -12.71 -1.27 4.36
CA LEU A 45 -11.47 -1.94 4.77
C LEU A 45 -11.25 -3.27 4.04
N ASP A 46 -12.32 -4.02 3.76
CA ASP A 46 -12.22 -5.29 3.03
C ASP A 46 -11.79 -5.07 1.57
N VAL A 47 -12.32 -4.03 0.90
CA VAL A 47 -11.89 -3.67 -0.46
C VAL A 47 -10.41 -3.29 -0.49
N VAL A 48 -9.96 -2.49 0.47
CA VAL A 48 -8.54 -2.12 0.59
C VAL A 48 -7.66 -3.34 0.85
N ASN A 49 -8.10 -4.26 1.70
CA ASN A 49 -7.34 -5.47 2.01
C ASN A 49 -7.23 -6.44 0.82
N GLU A 50 -8.23 -6.43 -0.08
CA GLU A 50 -8.16 -7.21 -1.32
C GLU A 50 -7.19 -6.60 -2.34
N GLU A 51 -7.02 -5.26 -2.34
CA GLU A 51 -6.19 -4.52 -3.31
C GLU A 51 -5.23 -3.56 -2.61
N ARG A 52 -4.20 -4.11 -1.99
CA ARG A 52 -3.23 -3.35 -1.19
C ARG A 52 -2.28 -2.47 -2.03
N GLN A 53 -2.13 -2.77 -3.32
CA GLN A 53 -1.21 -2.07 -4.23
C GLN A 53 -1.91 -1.00 -5.09
N CYS A 54 -3.06 -0.50 -4.66
CA CYS A 54 -3.75 0.54 -5.41
C CYS A 54 -2.93 1.84 -5.44
N PRO A 55 -2.78 2.49 -6.60
CA PRO A 55 -2.02 3.73 -6.75
C PRO A 55 -2.47 4.86 -5.82
N PHE A 56 -3.77 4.95 -5.51
CA PHE A 56 -4.33 5.96 -4.60
C PHE A 56 -4.03 5.68 -3.12
N LEU A 57 -3.51 4.50 -2.78
CA LEU A 57 -2.97 4.18 -1.45
C LEU A 57 -1.47 4.46 -1.35
N SER A 58 -0.83 4.82 -2.45
CA SER A 58 0.60 5.11 -2.52
C SER A 58 0.99 6.21 -1.54
N VAL A 59 2.07 5.98 -0.82
CA VAL A 59 2.68 7.01 0.02
C VAL A 59 3.35 8.01 -0.90
N ALA A 60 2.93 9.28 -0.85
CA ALA A 60 3.63 10.36 -1.53
C ALA A 60 4.48 11.10 -0.50
N GLU A 61 5.78 10.86 -0.47
CA GLU A 61 6.66 11.62 0.39
C GLU A 61 7.04 12.95 -0.25
N SER A 62 6.89 14.03 0.51
CA SER A 62 7.29 15.38 0.09
C SER A 62 8.80 15.41 -0.14
N GLY A 63 9.24 15.49 -1.39
CA GLY A 63 10.63 15.48 -1.78
C GLY A 63 11.10 14.26 -2.58
N ALA A 64 10.25 13.27 -2.79
CA ALA A 64 10.49 12.22 -3.76
C ALA A 64 10.37 12.82 -5.17
N THR A 65 11.49 13.31 -5.70
CA THR A 65 11.55 13.96 -7.01
C THR A 65 11.66 12.98 -8.17
N ASP A 66 11.84 11.70 -7.87
CA ASP A 66 12.02 10.66 -8.88
C ASP A 66 11.12 9.45 -8.61
N PRO A 67 9.87 9.49 -9.09
CA PRO A 67 8.90 8.39 -8.90
C PRO A 67 9.31 7.10 -9.63
N MET A 68 10.38 7.13 -10.43
CA MET A 68 10.85 5.98 -11.20
C MET A 68 11.40 4.86 -10.31
N TYR A 69 11.97 5.20 -9.14
CA TYR A 69 12.60 4.23 -8.25
C TYR A 69 11.76 3.86 -7.04
N GLY A 70 10.78 4.68 -6.67
CA GLY A 70 9.92 4.46 -5.52
C GLY A 70 9.11 5.70 -5.16
N ASN A 71 8.14 5.53 -4.28
CA ASN A 71 7.32 6.63 -3.77
C ASN A 71 7.77 7.13 -2.39
N THR A 72 8.72 6.44 -1.79
CA THR A 72 9.37 6.82 -0.52
C THR A 72 10.81 6.32 -0.49
N TYR A 73 11.63 6.88 0.39
CA TYR A 73 13.01 6.48 0.56
C TYR A 73 13.49 6.57 2.01
N VAL A 74 14.57 5.86 2.30
CA VAL A 74 15.32 5.96 3.56
C VAL A 74 16.77 6.28 3.21
N GLU A 75 17.37 7.26 3.90
CA GLU A 75 18.81 7.55 3.79
C GLU A 75 19.59 6.64 4.73
N THR A 76 20.63 6.00 4.20
CA THR A 76 21.49 5.14 4.99
C THR A 76 22.51 5.94 5.79
N VAL A 77 22.99 5.33 6.86
CA VAL A 77 24.11 5.81 7.65
C VAL A 77 25.26 4.82 7.51
N ALA A 78 26.47 5.29 7.23
CA ALA A 78 27.64 4.42 7.14
C ALA A 78 27.81 3.59 8.43
N GLY A 79 28.05 2.29 8.26
CA GLY A 79 28.21 1.36 9.38
C GLY A 79 26.91 0.87 10.01
N THR A 80 25.74 1.30 9.53
CA THR A 80 24.44 0.85 10.06
C THR A 80 23.81 -0.14 9.09
N ARG A 81 23.37 -1.29 9.61
CA ARG A 81 22.74 -2.35 8.79
C ARG A 81 21.23 -2.26 8.77
N TRP A 82 20.58 -2.00 9.92
CA TRP A 82 19.14 -2.08 10.09
C TRP A 82 18.49 -0.70 10.10
N TYR A 83 17.42 -0.55 9.34
CA TYR A 83 16.68 0.70 9.16
C TYR A 83 15.20 0.48 9.42
N GLU A 84 14.56 1.42 10.11
CA GLU A 84 13.12 1.40 10.31
C GLU A 84 12.38 1.76 9.02
N LEU A 85 11.29 1.03 8.76
CA LEU A 85 10.34 1.35 7.69
C LEU A 85 9.36 2.39 8.21
N LYS A 86 9.83 3.62 8.36
CA LYS A 86 9.00 4.77 8.74
C LYS A 86 9.24 5.92 7.77
N PRO A 87 8.19 6.67 7.41
CA PRO A 87 8.38 7.92 6.70
C PRO A 87 9.20 8.88 7.56
N ALA A 88 10.22 9.51 6.97
CA ALA A 88 11.16 10.40 7.66
C ALA A 88 10.48 11.62 8.32
N SER A 89 9.27 11.97 7.92
CA SER A 89 8.53 13.14 8.38
C SER A 89 7.37 12.85 9.33
N SER A 90 7.09 11.59 9.67
CA SER A 90 5.85 11.29 10.38
C SER A 90 6.07 11.05 11.87
N SER A 91 5.72 12.07 12.62
CA SER A 91 5.30 11.95 14.02
C SER A 91 3.94 11.24 14.16
N ILE A 92 3.26 10.97 13.06
CA ILE A 92 2.00 10.24 12.99
C ILE A 92 2.36 8.86 12.50
N LEU A 93 2.35 7.92 13.41
CA LEU A 93 2.49 6.49 13.24
C LEU A 93 1.49 5.94 12.22
N GLY A 94 1.80 6.01 10.96
CA GLY A 94 1.19 5.17 9.96
C GLY A 94 2.17 4.06 9.64
N ASP A 95 1.99 2.88 10.23
CA ASP A 95 2.63 1.69 9.70
C ASP A 95 2.18 1.56 8.25
N TYR A 96 3.12 1.33 7.33
CA TYR A 96 2.75 1.04 5.95
C TYR A 96 1.85 -0.21 5.93
N GLY A 97 0.73 -0.12 5.23
CA GLY A 97 -0.17 -1.26 5.07
C GLY A 97 0.43 -2.36 4.21
N TYR A 98 1.22 -1.95 3.21
CA TYR A 98 1.93 -2.85 2.31
C TYR A 98 3.22 -2.22 1.79
N ILE A 99 4.25 -3.04 1.60
CA ILE A 99 5.53 -2.67 1.02
C ILE A 99 5.85 -3.67 -0.09
N ASP A 100 6.25 -3.16 -1.24
CA ASP A 100 6.72 -4.00 -2.33
C ASP A 100 8.20 -4.34 -2.12
N TRP A 101 8.45 -5.57 -1.66
CA TRP A 101 9.79 -6.06 -1.33
C TRP A 101 10.65 -6.41 -2.55
N ASP A 102 10.05 -6.55 -3.71
CA ASP A 102 10.76 -6.92 -4.94
C ASP A 102 11.33 -5.69 -5.66
N ASN A 103 10.87 -4.50 -5.30
CA ASN A 103 11.21 -3.23 -5.93
C ASN A 103 11.93 -2.28 -4.95
N PHE A 104 13.08 -2.69 -4.46
CA PHE A 104 14.00 -1.83 -3.71
C PHE A 104 15.13 -1.36 -4.61
N TYR A 105 15.35 -0.05 -4.68
CA TYR A 105 16.41 0.58 -5.47
C TYR A 105 17.34 1.39 -4.59
N LEU A 106 18.64 1.28 -4.89
CA LEU A 106 19.67 2.10 -4.26
C LEU A 106 20.09 3.19 -5.23
N THR A 107 20.16 4.43 -4.75
CA THR A 107 20.80 5.54 -5.48
C THR A 107 21.84 6.19 -4.61
N THR A 108 22.90 6.75 -5.24
CA THR A 108 23.89 7.56 -4.53
C THR A 108 23.30 8.93 -4.21
N VAL A 109 23.62 9.46 -3.03
CA VAL A 109 23.28 10.83 -2.68
C VAL A 109 24.36 11.74 -3.29
N GLY A 110 23.97 12.64 -4.18
CA GLY A 110 24.90 13.63 -4.75
C GLY A 110 25.36 14.61 -3.68
N VAL A 111 26.66 14.90 -3.65
CA VAL A 111 27.17 16.03 -2.88
C VAL A 111 26.67 17.30 -3.55
N SER A 112 26.21 18.28 -2.76
CA SER A 112 25.61 19.52 -3.24
C SER A 112 26.53 20.19 -4.29
N GLY A 113 26.06 20.28 -5.54
CA GLY A 113 26.75 20.95 -6.64
C GLY A 113 27.38 20.04 -7.70
N GLU A 114 27.48 18.76 -7.49
CA GLU A 114 27.92 17.81 -8.52
C GLU A 114 26.75 16.95 -8.99
N SER A 115 26.65 16.75 -10.31
CA SER A 115 25.79 15.70 -10.88
C SER A 115 26.39 14.35 -10.48
N ALA A 116 25.95 13.82 -9.34
CA ALA A 116 26.35 12.47 -8.97
C ALA A 116 25.97 11.52 -10.11
N PRO A 117 26.84 10.62 -10.53
CA PRO A 117 26.44 9.57 -11.45
C PRO A 117 25.34 8.75 -10.75
N TYR A 118 24.12 8.91 -11.20
CA TYR A 118 22.96 8.13 -10.73
C TYR A 118 23.18 6.67 -11.10
N THR A 119 23.87 5.95 -10.26
CA THR A 119 23.91 4.49 -10.35
C THR A 119 22.69 3.96 -9.58
N ALA A 120 21.56 3.94 -10.26
CA ALA A 120 20.42 3.23 -9.73
C ALA A 120 20.68 1.73 -9.79
N ARG A 121 20.58 1.05 -8.66
CA ARG A 121 20.78 -0.39 -8.56
C ARG A 121 19.57 -1.03 -7.89
N ASN A 122 19.00 -2.03 -8.52
CA ASN A 122 17.99 -2.86 -7.88
C ASN A 122 18.64 -3.71 -6.78
N LEU A 123 18.04 -3.73 -5.60
CA LEU A 123 18.45 -4.56 -4.47
C LEU A 123 17.65 -5.86 -4.51
N ARG A 124 18.36 -6.98 -4.49
CA ARG A 124 17.71 -8.30 -4.44
C ARG A 124 17.12 -8.53 -3.05
N HIS A 125 15.81 -8.82 -2.99
CA HIS A 125 15.18 -9.28 -1.77
C HIS A 125 15.72 -10.66 -1.38
N THR A 126 16.06 -10.82 -0.11
CA THR A 126 16.59 -12.05 0.48
C THR A 126 15.83 -12.34 1.76
N THR A 127 15.41 -13.57 1.98
CA THR A 127 14.76 -13.96 3.22
C THR A 127 15.74 -13.98 4.38
N ILE A 128 15.24 -13.84 5.60
CA ILE A 128 16.11 -13.90 6.81
C ILE A 128 16.79 -15.26 6.96
N GLU A 129 16.14 -16.33 6.53
CA GLU A 129 16.71 -17.68 6.54
C GLU A 129 17.84 -17.79 5.52
N GLU A 130 17.60 -17.39 4.27
CA GLU A 130 18.63 -17.36 3.22
C GLU A 130 19.82 -16.49 3.66
N TRP A 131 19.55 -15.34 4.28
CA TRP A 131 20.62 -14.49 4.80
C TRP A 131 21.42 -15.18 5.92
N LYS A 132 20.77 -15.85 6.85
CA LYS A 132 21.44 -16.61 7.92
C LYS A 132 22.29 -17.74 7.38
N ASP A 133 21.81 -18.43 6.36
CA ASP A 133 22.52 -19.60 5.82
C ASP A 133 23.73 -19.22 4.97
N TYR A 134 23.60 -18.19 4.12
CA TYR A 134 24.63 -17.82 3.14
C TYR A 134 25.55 -16.70 3.59
N PHE A 135 25.04 -15.73 4.38
CA PHE A 135 25.79 -14.51 4.71
C PHE A 135 26.32 -14.47 6.13
N ARG A 136 25.73 -15.23 7.06
CA ARG A 136 26.20 -15.31 8.44
C ARG A 136 27.62 -15.89 8.54
N VAL A 137 27.98 -16.80 7.66
CA VAL A 137 29.32 -17.42 7.65
C VAL A 137 30.37 -16.45 7.13
N SER A 138 30.02 -15.57 6.19
CA SER A 138 30.92 -14.58 5.61
C SER A 138 30.90 -13.23 6.32
N GLU A 139 29.87 -12.97 7.12
CA GLU A 139 29.72 -11.74 7.90
C GLU A 139 29.70 -12.10 9.40
N ASN A 140 30.86 -12.08 10.02
CA ASN A 140 30.94 -12.29 11.46
C ASN A 140 30.28 -11.12 12.17
N LEU A 141 29.12 -11.36 12.80
CA LEU A 141 28.28 -10.32 13.39
C LEU A 141 28.89 -9.70 14.65
N ASP A 142 29.83 -10.41 15.27
CA ASP A 142 30.40 -10.05 16.56
C ASP A 142 31.75 -9.33 16.45
N ASP A 143 32.34 -9.31 15.24
CA ASP A 143 33.67 -8.70 15.03
C ASP A 143 33.57 -7.59 13.96
N ALA A 144 33.75 -6.35 14.41
CA ALA A 144 33.68 -5.17 13.56
C ALA A 144 34.72 -5.20 12.42
N ASP A 145 35.85 -5.84 12.63
CA ASP A 145 36.94 -5.92 11.64
C ASP A 145 36.66 -6.91 10.51
N THR A 146 35.72 -7.83 10.69
CA THR A 146 35.35 -8.85 9.70
C THR A 146 34.00 -8.53 9.00
N GLN A 147 33.33 -7.46 9.38
CA GLN A 147 32.08 -7.07 8.75
C GLN A 147 32.33 -6.58 7.30
N SER A 148 31.50 -7.03 6.38
CA SER A 148 31.58 -6.59 4.99
C SER A 148 30.92 -5.23 4.82
N TYR A 149 31.74 -4.21 4.58
CA TYR A 149 31.29 -2.86 4.23
C TYR A 149 31.35 -2.64 2.73
N GLY A 150 30.37 -1.95 2.18
CA GLY A 150 30.35 -1.62 0.76
C GLY A 150 28.99 -1.17 0.27
N VAL A 151 28.87 -1.10 -1.06
CA VAL A 151 27.59 -0.75 -1.71
C VAL A 151 26.59 -1.88 -1.50
N PRO A 152 25.45 -1.63 -0.84
CA PRO A 152 24.41 -2.65 -0.66
C PRO A 152 23.94 -3.25 -1.98
N SER A 153 23.75 -4.55 -1.99
CA SER A 153 23.25 -5.30 -3.13
C SER A 153 21.98 -6.10 -2.82
N ARG A 154 21.67 -6.25 -1.54
CA ARG A 154 20.55 -7.04 -1.05
C ARG A 154 19.81 -6.31 0.05
N VAL A 155 18.51 -6.56 0.11
CA VAL A 155 17.62 -6.12 1.18
C VAL A 155 17.06 -7.36 1.89
N VAL A 156 17.05 -7.32 3.22
CA VAL A 156 16.56 -8.40 4.07
C VAL A 156 15.43 -7.86 4.92
N ARG A 157 14.29 -8.50 4.88
CA ARG A 157 13.15 -8.15 5.74
C ARG A 157 13.38 -8.67 7.15
N SER A 158 13.19 -7.83 8.17
CA SER A 158 13.25 -8.29 9.55
C SER A 158 12.02 -9.15 9.92
N PRO A 159 12.13 -10.05 10.90
CA PRO A 159 11.01 -10.91 11.32
C PRO A 159 9.79 -10.13 11.83
N ASP A 160 10.01 -8.94 12.40
CA ASP A 160 8.95 -8.06 12.91
C ASP A 160 8.28 -7.23 11.80
N ALA A 161 8.78 -7.33 10.56
CA ALA A 161 8.33 -6.58 9.39
C ALA A 161 8.35 -5.05 9.53
N ARG A 162 8.98 -4.51 10.59
CA ARG A 162 9.11 -3.07 10.85
C ARG A 162 10.42 -2.48 10.38
N ASN A 163 11.42 -3.34 10.17
CA ASN A 163 12.76 -2.97 9.78
C ASN A 163 13.19 -3.71 8.52
N PHE A 164 14.15 -3.14 7.83
CA PHE A 164 14.88 -3.85 6.77
C PHE A 164 16.38 -3.76 7.03
N GLY A 165 17.08 -4.81 6.64
CA GLY A 165 18.53 -4.86 6.70
C GLY A 165 19.16 -4.76 5.33
N LEU A 166 20.38 -4.24 5.26
CA LEU A 166 21.16 -4.14 4.03
C LEU A 166 22.40 -5.04 4.11
N SER A 167 22.73 -5.66 3.00
CA SER A 167 23.95 -6.46 2.85
C SER A 167 24.62 -6.16 1.49
N PRO A 168 25.93 -5.84 1.48
CA PRO A 168 26.81 -5.49 2.59
C PRO A 168 26.32 -4.31 3.43
N ILE A 169 26.97 -4.05 4.57
CA ILE A 169 26.71 -2.87 5.39
C ILE A 169 27.10 -1.61 4.59
N PRO A 170 26.25 -0.58 4.53
CA PRO A 170 26.58 0.64 3.81
C PRO A 170 27.91 1.27 4.28
N ASP A 171 28.80 1.57 3.34
CA ASP A 171 30.07 2.26 3.56
C ASP A 171 29.93 3.79 3.56
N GLN A 172 28.83 4.28 2.99
CA GLN A 172 28.50 5.71 2.92
C GLN A 172 26.99 5.92 2.90
N VAL A 173 26.56 7.18 2.73
CA VAL A 173 25.14 7.54 2.64
C VAL A 173 24.61 7.19 1.25
N TYR A 174 23.57 6.40 1.20
CA TYR A 174 22.78 6.05 0.02
C TYR A 174 21.33 6.37 0.27
N ARG A 175 20.52 6.54 -0.79
CA ARG A 175 19.07 6.53 -0.71
C ARG A 175 18.54 5.18 -1.14
N ILE A 176 17.76 4.56 -0.27
CA ILE A 176 17.08 3.30 -0.54
C ILE A 176 15.63 3.63 -0.82
N TRP A 177 15.26 3.52 -2.08
CA TRP A 177 13.91 3.76 -2.58
C TRP A 177 13.08 2.50 -2.56
N PHE A 178 11.80 2.61 -2.26
CA PHE A 178 10.85 1.50 -2.31
C PHE A 178 9.42 2.02 -2.52
N PHE A 179 8.52 1.12 -2.89
CA PHE A 179 7.09 1.43 -2.98
C PHE A 179 6.38 1.01 -1.71
N ALA A 180 5.75 1.96 -1.05
CA ALA A 180 4.96 1.76 0.14
C ALA A 180 3.53 2.26 -0.08
N PHE A 181 2.58 1.57 0.53
CA PHE A 181 1.15 1.86 0.44
C PHE A 181 0.57 2.03 1.84
N ASN A 182 -0.23 3.06 2.03
CA ASN A 182 -0.87 3.35 3.30
C ASN A 182 -2.00 2.35 3.58
N GLN A 183 -2.17 2.03 4.85
CA GLN A 183 -3.40 1.40 5.31
C GLN A 183 -4.39 2.49 5.71
N PRO A 184 -5.54 2.64 5.04
CA PRO A 184 -6.51 3.64 5.41
C PRO A 184 -7.11 3.33 6.79
N THR A 185 -7.36 4.39 7.54
CA THR A 185 -8.06 4.33 8.81
C THR A 185 -9.56 4.19 8.61
N LYS A 186 -10.26 3.71 9.63
CA LYS A 186 -11.73 3.71 9.65
C LYS A 186 -12.26 5.13 9.48
N LEU A 187 -13.38 5.24 8.78
CA LEU A 187 -14.13 6.48 8.67
C LEU A 187 -14.92 6.70 9.99
N ASP A 188 -14.82 7.88 10.57
CA ASP A 188 -15.45 8.21 11.85
C ASP A 188 -16.43 9.38 11.71
N LEU A 189 -15.99 10.46 11.09
CA LEU A 189 -16.80 11.65 10.90
C LEU A 189 -17.65 11.56 9.63
N TYR A 190 -18.83 12.19 9.66
CA TYR A 190 -19.74 12.26 8.50
C TYR A 190 -19.08 12.87 7.25
N SER A 191 -18.09 13.74 7.44
CA SER A 191 -17.33 14.43 6.39
C SER A 191 -16.12 13.65 5.88
N ASP A 192 -15.77 12.53 6.51
CA ASP A 192 -14.59 11.77 6.09
C ASP A 192 -14.77 11.30 4.67
N ALA A 193 -13.77 11.59 3.85
CA ALA A 193 -13.73 11.14 2.48
C ALA A 193 -13.05 9.77 2.39
N VAL A 194 -13.60 8.90 1.54
CA VAL A 194 -12.90 7.66 1.19
C VAL A 194 -11.67 7.99 0.36
N VAL A 195 -10.61 7.21 0.53
CA VAL A 195 -9.35 7.38 -0.24
C VAL A 195 -9.57 7.06 -1.73
N PHE A 196 -10.61 6.30 -2.03
CA PHE A 196 -10.94 5.90 -3.40
C PHE A 196 -11.43 7.09 -4.24
N PRO A 197 -10.94 7.25 -5.48
CA PRO A 197 -11.56 8.15 -6.45
C PRO A 197 -13.06 7.85 -6.63
N ASP A 198 -13.87 8.88 -6.87
CA ASP A 198 -15.34 8.75 -6.98
C ASP A 198 -15.78 7.66 -7.98
N VAL A 199 -14.99 7.44 -9.03
CA VAL A 199 -15.24 6.40 -10.05
C VAL A 199 -15.26 4.98 -9.46
N TYR A 200 -14.53 4.74 -8.38
CA TYR A 200 -14.41 3.42 -7.75
C TYR A 200 -15.24 3.25 -6.48
N VAL A 201 -15.90 4.30 -6.00
CA VAL A 201 -16.82 4.23 -4.85
C VAL A 201 -17.92 3.15 -5.03
N PRO A 202 -18.45 2.89 -6.24
CA PRO A 202 -19.39 1.79 -6.45
C PRO A 202 -18.89 0.40 -6.02
N VAL A 203 -17.57 0.20 -5.93
CA VAL A 203 -17.00 -1.07 -5.40
C VAL A 203 -17.34 -1.22 -3.92
N ILE A 204 -17.16 -0.13 -3.15
CA ILE A 204 -17.46 -0.11 -1.70
C ILE A 204 -18.96 -0.26 -1.48
N ILE A 205 -19.78 0.45 -2.27
CA ILE A 205 -21.25 0.41 -2.16
C ILE A 205 -21.76 -1.01 -2.44
N SER A 206 -21.31 -1.65 -3.52
CA SER A 206 -21.75 -3.02 -3.85
C SER A 206 -21.31 -4.05 -2.80
N LYS A 207 -20.14 -3.87 -2.18
CA LYS A 207 -19.71 -4.70 -1.04
C LYS A 207 -20.57 -4.46 0.20
N ALA A 208 -20.89 -3.21 0.50
CA ALA A 208 -21.77 -2.85 1.61
C ALA A 208 -23.20 -3.39 1.40
N ARG A 209 -23.73 -3.34 0.16
CA ARG A 209 -25.00 -3.97 -0.23
C ARG A 209 -25.01 -5.47 0.04
N TYR A 210 -23.94 -6.15 -0.30
CA TYR A 210 -23.80 -7.58 0.00
C TYR A 210 -23.94 -7.85 1.50
N TYR A 211 -23.28 -7.06 2.35
CA TYR A 211 -23.35 -7.25 3.80
C TYR A 211 -24.72 -6.91 4.40
N ILE A 212 -25.39 -5.86 3.92
CA ILE A 212 -26.72 -5.53 4.44
C ILE A 212 -27.77 -6.55 4.01
N HIS A 213 -27.69 -7.12 2.81
CA HIS A 213 -28.56 -8.20 2.39
C HIS A 213 -28.31 -9.49 3.18
N GLN A 214 -27.07 -9.79 3.55
CA GLN A 214 -26.75 -10.91 4.46
C GLN A 214 -27.37 -10.67 5.85
N PHE A 215 -27.28 -9.46 6.36
CA PHE A 215 -27.88 -9.12 7.65
C PHE A 215 -29.41 -9.27 7.65
N ASN A 216 -30.05 -8.97 6.54
CA ASN A 216 -31.51 -9.08 6.37
C ASN A 216 -31.97 -10.47 5.90
N ASP A 217 -31.11 -11.49 5.94
CA ASP A 217 -31.39 -12.85 5.46
C ASP A 217 -31.92 -12.91 4.02
N ASN A 218 -31.61 -11.91 3.20
CA ASN A 218 -31.98 -11.86 1.78
C ASN A 218 -30.89 -12.52 0.91
N ALA A 219 -30.92 -13.83 0.80
CA ALA A 219 -29.92 -14.61 0.05
C ALA A 219 -29.88 -14.23 -1.45
N GLN A 220 -31.01 -13.93 -2.07
CA GLN A 220 -31.08 -13.54 -3.47
C GLN A 220 -30.46 -12.16 -3.70
N GLY A 221 -30.81 -11.18 -2.88
CA GLY A 221 -30.21 -9.84 -2.91
C GLY A 221 -28.71 -9.88 -2.66
N ALA A 222 -28.25 -10.69 -1.70
CA ALA A 222 -26.83 -10.89 -1.42
C ALA A 222 -26.08 -11.49 -2.62
N ALA A 223 -26.66 -12.46 -3.33
CA ALA A 223 -26.04 -13.05 -4.52
C ALA A 223 -25.86 -12.02 -5.65
N PHE A 224 -26.88 -11.21 -5.94
CA PHE A 224 -26.78 -10.14 -6.94
C PHE A 224 -25.75 -9.07 -6.54
N ALA A 225 -25.76 -8.61 -5.28
CA ALA A 225 -24.81 -7.62 -4.80
C ALA A 225 -23.36 -8.14 -4.84
N LEU A 226 -23.14 -9.44 -4.59
CA LEU A 226 -21.83 -10.06 -4.71
C LEU A 226 -21.35 -10.12 -6.17
N GLU A 227 -22.24 -10.39 -7.13
CA GLU A 227 -21.91 -10.39 -8.55
C GLU A 227 -21.55 -8.97 -9.02
N ASP A 228 -22.33 -7.97 -8.63
CA ASP A 228 -22.04 -6.56 -8.90
C ASP A 228 -20.70 -6.14 -8.31
N TYR A 229 -20.41 -6.55 -7.07
CA TYR A 229 -19.13 -6.29 -6.42
C TYR A 229 -17.97 -6.88 -7.23
N LYS A 230 -18.04 -8.14 -7.62
CA LYS A 230 -16.99 -8.81 -8.41
C LYS A 230 -16.77 -8.10 -9.75
N ARG A 231 -17.86 -7.68 -10.42
CA ARG A 231 -17.78 -6.93 -11.68
C ARG A 231 -17.12 -5.57 -11.49
N ASN A 232 -17.54 -4.80 -10.48
CA ASN A 232 -16.99 -3.48 -10.19
C ASN A 232 -15.52 -3.55 -9.77
N LEU A 233 -15.15 -4.54 -8.94
CA LEU A 233 -13.77 -4.77 -8.54
C LEU A 233 -12.89 -5.14 -9.74
N LYS A 234 -13.38 -6.03 -10.63
CA LYS A 234 -12.67 -6.39 -11.85
C LYS A 234 -12.45 -5.17 -12.75
N ASN A 235 -13.45 -4.32 -12.91
CA ASN A 235 -13.32 -3.09 -13.71
C ASN A 235 -12.31 -2.13 -13.08
N MET A 236 -12.33 -1.95 -11.76
CA MET A 236 -11.34 -1.16 -11.05
C MET A 236 -9.92 -1.69 -11.30
N LYS A 237 -9.71 -2.99 -11.13
CA LYS A 237 -8.42 -3.64 -11.38
C LYS A 237 -7.93 -3.40 -12.82
N LEU A 238 -8.78 -3.59 -13.80
CA LEU A 238 -8.42 -3.38 -15.21
C LEU A 238 -8.05 -1.92 -15.53
N HIS A 239 -8.66 -0.95 -14.86
CA HIS A 239 -8.31 0.47 -15.04
C HIS A 239 -7.00 0.85 -14.32
N LEU A 240 -6.68 0.17 -13.21
CA LEU A 240 -5.51 0.48 -12.39
C LEU A 240 -4.26 -0.31 -12.82
N MET A 241 -4.45 -1.45 -13.50
CA MET A 241 -3.34 -2.20 -14.07
C MET A 241 -2.80 -1.46 -15.29
N GLU A 242 -1.53 -1.13 -15.24
CA GLU A 242 -0.83 -0.73 -16.46
C GLU A 242 -0.87 -1.89 -17.46
N PRO A 243 -1.14 -1.64 -18.74
CA PRO A 243 -1.08 -2.69 -19.75
C PRO A 243 0.35 -3.24 -19.79
N ASP A 244 0.52 -4.49 -19.43
CA ASP A 244 1.82 -5.17 -19.49
C ASP A 244 2.35 -5.10 -20.92
N PRO A 245 3.47 -4.39 -21.17
CA PRO A 245 4.05 -4.29 -22.51
C PRO A 245 4.46 -5.67 -23.07
N GLY A 246 4.50 -6.70 -22.24
CA GLY A 246 4.75 -8.08 -22.67
C GLY A 246 3.65 -8.65 -23.56
N TYR A 247 2.42 -8.18 -23.47
CA TYR A 247 1.32 -8.65 -24.31
C TYR A 247 1.40 -8.19 -25.77
N PHE A 248 2.24 -7.22 -26.08
CA PHE A 248 2.49 -6.73 -27.44
C PHE A 248 3.84 -7.20 -28.03
N LYS A 249 4.53 -8.13 -27.40
CA LYS A 249 5.60 -8.83 -28.07
C LYS A 249 4.98 -9.75 -29.13
N ASP A 250 4.83 -9.19 -30.33
CA ASP A 250 4.44 -9.94 -31.52
C ASP A 250 5.48 -11.04 -31.74
N ASP A 251 5.13 -12.29 -31.41
CA ASP A 251 5.97 -13.46 -31.63
C ASP A 251 6.32 -13.67 -33.12
N ARG A 252 5.77 -12.86 -34.04
CA ARG A 252 6.06 -12.88 -35.47
C ARG A 252 7.41 -12.29 -35.84
N ILE A 253 8.10 -11.59 -34.93
CA ILE A 253 9.42 -11.00 -35.20
C ILE A 253 10.59 -12.02 -34.94
N ARG A 254 10.27 -13.26 -34.61
CA ARG A 254 11.32 -14.29 -34.38
C ARG A 254 11.76 -15.07 -35.62
N PHE A 255 11.33 -14.66 -36.81
CA PHE A 255 11.74 -15.30 -38.07
C PHE A 255 12.34 -14.29 -39.05
N VAL A 256 13.51 -13.79 -38.74
CA VAL A 256 14.50 -13.36 -39.75
C VAL A 256 15.90 -13.72 -39.25
#